data_69bf12509cc59098dec9096129b29c51
#
_entry.id   69bf12509cc59098dec9096129b29c51
#
_cell.length_a   1.000
_cell.length_b   1.000
_cell.length_c   1.000
_cell.angle_alpha   90.00
_cell.angle_beta   90.00
_cell.angle_gamma   90.00
#
_symmetry.space_group_name_H-M   'P 1'
#
loop_
_entity.id
_entity.type
_entity.pdbx_description
1 polymer ?
#
loop_
_entity_poly.entity_id
_entity_poly.type
_entity_poly.pdbx_seq_one_letter_code
_entity_poly.pdbx_strand_id
1 'polypeptide(L)'
;MSRAGDTAIAAEVQHRRRVIVDVILLLMRNGRILLRERANTGFGDGAYEPPTGQLADRETIVETAIRVASAEAGVAIQAGNVSLAHVMQDVSGSGRIAFFLTVSGWQGEYTSPDARWFGVGNLPTNMLDRSRVALRNYAEGMRFSTYPAFGPAGPALLRASGWQDAFSA
;
A
#
# COMPACT_ATOMS: atom_id res chain seq x y z
N MET A 1 -24.94 -38.68 16.91
CA MET A 1 -23.47 -38.56 16.97
C MET A 1 -23.02 -37.46 16.04
N SER A 2 -23.23 -36.15 16.36
CA SER A 2 -22.83 -35.06 15.49
C SER A 2 -22.55 -33.73 16.25
N ARG A 3 -22.05 -33.79 17.47
CA ARG A 3 -21.75 -32.56 18.26
C ARG A 3 -20.26 -32.25 18.45
N ALA A 4 -19.38 -33.19 18.26
CA ALA A 4 -17.94 -32.96 18.47
C ALA A 4 -17.28 -32.26 17.28
N GLY A 5 -17.73 -32.49 16.05
CA GLY A 5 -17.21 -31.88 14.85
C GLY A 5 -17.55 -30.37 14.75
N ASP A 6 -18.79 -30.01 15.09
CA ASP A 6 -19.26 -28.63 15.02
C ASP A 6 -18.56 -27.71 16.04
N THR A 7 -18.21 -28.25 17.21
CA THR A 7 -17.51 -27.50 18.27
C THR A 7 -16.03 -27.26 17.87
N ALA A 8 -15.39 -28.22 17.24
CA ALA A 8 -14.01 -28.12 16.78
C ALA A 8 -13.90 -27.06 15.65
N ILE A 9 -14.82 -27.08 14.68
CA ILE A 9 -14.88 -26.11 13.59
C ILE A 9 -15.16 -24.69 14.12
N ALA A 10 -16.08 -24.55 15.09
CA ALA A 10 -16.37 -23.27 15.72
C ALA A 10 -15.18 -22.71 16.52
N ALA A 11 -14.42 -23.58 17.21
CA ALA A 11 -13.21 -23.19 17.94
C ALA A 11 -12.08 -22.76 16.98
N GLU A 12 -11.93 -23.43 15.85
CA GLU A 12 -10.93 -23.10 14.83
C GLU A 12 -11.24 -21.76 14.14
N VAL A 13 -12.53 -21.46 13.92
CA VAL A 13 -12.98 -20.15 13.38
C VAL A 13 -12.70 -19.01 14.35
N GLN A 14 -12.75 -19.24 15.67
CA GLN A 14 -12.44 -18.20 16.67
C GLN A 14 -10.96 -17.82 16.71
N HIS A 15 -10.04 -18.64 16.21
CA HIS A 15 -8.62 -18.36 16.14
C HIS A 15 -8.19 -17.67 14.84
N ARG A 16 -9.12 -17.42 13.90
CA ARG A 16 -8.79 -16.68 12.68
C ARG A 16 -8.51 -15.23 13.00
N ARG A 17 -7.27 -14.84 12.80
CA ARG A 17 -6.83 -13.47 12.97
C ARG A 17 -7.47 -12.59 11.87
N ARG A 18 -8.22 -11.58 12.26
CA ARG A 18 -8.66 -10.55 11.31
C ARG A 18 -7.46 -9.65 10.99
N VAL A 19 -7.23 -9.41 9.73
CA VAL A 19 -6.16 -8.53 9.22
C VAL A 19 -6.82 -7.36 8.54
N ILE A 20 -6.30 -6.15 8.78
CA ILE A 20 -6.70 -4.98 8.01
C ILE A 20 -5.92 -5.02 6.69
N VAL A 21 -6.62 -4.79 5.59
CA VAL A 21 -6.01 -4.71 4.27
C VAL A 21 -6.02 -3.26 3.82
N ASP A 22 -4.83 -2.70 3.62
CA ASP A 22 -4.64 -1.36 3.06
C ASP A 22 -4.35 -1.45 1.56
N VAL A 23 -4.90 -0.52 0.79
CA VAL A 23 -4.62 -0.31 -0.62
C VAL A 23 -3.99 1.06 -0.76
N ILE A 24 -2.77 1.11 -1.29
CA ILE A 24 -1.92 2.29 -1.36
C ILE A 24 -1.55 2.55 -2.83
N LEU A 25 -1.81 3.75 -3.31
CA LEU A 25 -1.58 4.12 -4.71
C LEU A 25 -0.26 4.85 -4.89
N LEU A 26 0.58 4.32 -5.75
CA LEU A 26 1.80 4.95 -6.22
C LEU A 26 1.49 5.70 -7.52
N LEU A 27 0.98 6.94 -7.38
CA LEU A 27 0.77 7.84 -8.52
C LEU A 27 2.11 8.49 -8.83
N MET A 28 2.74 8.03 -9.92
CA MET A 28 4.08 8.48 -10.30
C MET A 28 4.05 9.13 -11.70
N ARG A 29 4.75 10.25 -11.86
CA ARG A 29 4.91 10.97 -13.13
C ARG A 29 6.27 11.68 -13.15
N ASN A 30 7.02 11.51 -14.23
CA ASN A 30 8.31 12.22 -14.44
C ASN A 30 9.29 12.09 -13.27
N GLY A 31 9.47 10.87 -12.73
CA GLY A 31 10.35 10.59 -11.59
C GLY A 31 9.88 11.19 -10.26
N ARG A 32 8.62 11.61 -10.18
CA ARG A 32 7.99 12.12 -8.96
C ARG A 32 6.84 11.24 -8.53
N ILE A 33 6.59 11.22 -7.24
CA ILE A 33 5.45 10.54 -6.59
C ILE A 33 4.57 11.56 -5.90
N LEU A 34 3.25 11.37 -6.01
CA LEU A 34 2.26 12.15 -5.26
C LEU A 34 2.15 11.61 -3.84
N LEU A 35 2.37 12.49 -2.86
CA LEU A 35 2.16 12.19 -1.44
C LEU A 35 1.18 13.19 -0.85
N ARG A 36 0.41 12.75 0.14
CA ARG A 36 -0.50 13.58 0.92
C ARG A 36 -0.01 13.76 2.34
N GLU A 37 -0.20 14.95 2.87
CA GLU A 37 0.01 15.23 4.28
C GLU A 37 -1.20 14.71 5.08
N ARG A 38 -0.94 13.92 6.09
CA ARG A 38 -1.97 13.39 7.00
C ARG A 38 -2.45 14.49 7.94
N ALA A 39 -3.76 14.60 8.09
CA ALA A 39 -4.38 15.54 9.02
C ALA A 39 -5.63 14.92 9.63
N ASN A 40 -5.84 15.13 10.92
CA ASN A 40 -7.02 14.67 11.69
C ASN A 40 -7.26 13.15 11.63
N THR A 41 -6.20 12.37 11.52
CA THR A 41 -6.26 10.89 11.47
C THR A 41 -6.03 10.23 12.81
N GLY A 42 -5.54 11.00 13.80
CA GLY A 42 -5.20 10.51 15.14
C GLY A 42 -3.88 9.75 15.22
N PHE A 43 -3.19 9.56 14.08
CA PHE A 43 -1.87 8.93 14.03
C PHE A 43 -1.04 9.47 12.88
N GLY A 44 0.18 9.92 13.18
CA GLY A 44 1.12 10.39 12.18
C GLY A 44 0.67 11.65 11.44
N ASP A 45 -0.14 12.49 12.07
CA ASP A 45 -0.57 13.77 11.50
C ASP A 45 0.64 14.67 11.22
N GLY A 46 0.64 15.34 10.07
CA GLY A 46 1.78 16.08 9.53
C GLY A 46 2.79 15.22 8.78
N ALA A 47 2.67 13.88 8.81
CA ALA A 47 3.51 13.01 7.99
C ALA A 47 2.92 12.82 6.58
N TYR A 48 3.80 12.63 5.61
CA TYR A 48 3.41 12.34 4.23
C TYR A 48 3.25 10.84 3.99
N GLU A 49 2.24 10.48 3.18
CA GLU A 49 2.05 9.13 2.66
C GLU A 49 1.41 9.17 1.26
N PRO A 50 1.54 8.11 0.43
CA PRO A 50 0.76 7.99 -0.80
C PRO A 50 -0.74 7.91 -0.49
N PRO A 51 -1.63 8.23 -1.45
CA PRO A 51 -3.08 8.03 -1.30
C PRO A 51 -3.38 6.61 -0.84
N THR A 52 -4.13 6.48 0.26
CA THR A 52 -4.33 5.21 0.98
C THR A 52 -5.78 5.04 1.39
N GLY A 53 -6.29 3.83 1.28
CA GLY A 53 -7.59 3.45 1.82
C GLY A 53 -7.63 1.99 2.27
N GLN A 54 -8.61 1.65 3.07
CA GLN A 54 -8.82 0.27 3.51
C GLN A 54 -9.78 -0.45 2.56
N LEU A 55 -9.51 -1.73 2.33
CA LEU A 55 -10.42 -2.62 1.62
C LEU A 55 -11.74 -2.71 2.38
N ALA A 56 -12.85 -2.39 1.72
CA ALA A 56 -14.19 -2.52 2.27
C ALA A 56 -14.76 -3.92 2.00
N ASP A 57 -15.84 -4.26 2.72
CA ASP A 57 -16.56 -5.51 2.50
C ASP A 57 -17.05 -5.60 1.04
N ARG A 58 -16.81 -6.75 0.42
CA ARG A 58 -17.20 -7.06 -0.97
C ARG A 58 -16.53 -6.21 -2.05
N GLU A 59 -15.54 -5.42 -1.70
CA GLU A 59 -14.66 -4.73 -2.67
C GLU A 59 -13.49 -5.64 -3.07
N THR A 60 -13.08 -5.55 -4.32
CA THR A 60 -11.79 -6.06 -4.78
C THR A 60 -10.70 -5.02 -4.52
N ILE A 61 -9.43 -5.45 -4.53
CA ILE A 61 -8.27 -4.54 -4.42
C ILE A 61 -8.32 -3.45 -5.51
N VAL A 62 -8.74 -3.79 -6.73
CA VAL A 62 -8.81 -2.85 -7.85
C VAL A 62 -9.96 -1.85 -7.67
N GLU A 63 -11.13 -2.29 -7.21
CA GLU A 63 -12.25 -1.38 -6.91
C GLU A 63 -11.87 -0.41 -5.78
N THR A 64 -11.19 -0.91 -4.73
CA THR A 64 -10.64 -0.06 -3.68
C THR A 64 -9.66 0.96 -4.25
N ALA A 65 -8.78 0.55 -5.16
CA ALA A 65 -7.83 1.46 -5.82
C ALA A 65 -8.55 2.58 -6.58
N ILE A 66 -9.60 2.25 -7.33
CA ILE A 66 -10.41 3.24 -8.08
C ILE A 66 -11.09 4.22 -7.11
N ARG A 67 -11.67 3.72 -6.04
CA ARG A 67 -12.30 4.56 -5.00
C ARG A 67 -11.28 5.47 -4.32
N VAL A 68 -10.12 4.94 -3.94
CA VAL A 68 -9.03 5.70 -3.29
C VAL A 68 -8.49 6.78 -4.24
N ALA A 69 -8.30 6.47 -5.53
CA ALA A 69 -7.87 7.46 -6.52
C ALA A 69 -8.83 8.65 -6.59
N SER A 70 -10.12 8.40 -6.60
CA SER A 70 -11.15 9.45 -6.64
C SER A 70 -11.23 10.21 -5.32
N ALA A 71 -11.32 9.50 -4.18
CA ALA A 71 -11.58 10.12 -2.88
C ALA A 71 -10.34 10.84 -2.32
N GLU A 72 -9.16 10.25 -2.50
CA GLU A 72 -7.93 10.69 -1.86
C GLU A 72 -7.02 11.50 -2.80
N ALA A 73 -7.15 11.32 -4.11
CA ALA A 73 -6.34 12.03 -5.09
C ALA A 73 -7.15 12.83 -6.12
N GLY A 74 -8.49 12.77 -6.09
CA GLY A 74 -9.35 13.52 -7.01
C GLY A 74 -9.17 13.15 -8.48
N VAL A 75 -8.60 11.97 -8.77
CA VAL A 75 -8.32 11.51 -10.13
C VAL A 75 -9.11 10.25 -10.47
N ALA A 76 -9.44 10.07 -11.75
CA ALA A 76 -10.12 8.87 -12.24
C ALA A 76 -9.10 7.90 -12.86
N ILE A 77 -9.08 6.66 -12.38
CA ILE A 77 -8.25 5.58 -12.91
C ILE A 77 -9.12 4.45 -13.48
N GLN A 78 -8.57 3.69 -14.41
CA GLN A 78 -9.21 2.50 -14.96
C GLN A 78 -8.54 1.24 -14.43
N ALA A 79 -9.30 0.16 -14.28
CA ALA A 79 -8.80 -1.11 -13.77
C ALA A 79 -7.57 -1.63 -14.54
N GLY A 80 -7.57 -1.49 -15.87
CA GLY A 80 -6.46 -1.91 -16.72
C GLY A 80 -5.16 -1.13 -16.53
N ASN A 81 -5.21 0.01 -15.83
CA ASN A 81 -4.03 0.84 -15.54
C ASN A 81 -3.41 0.52 -14.17
N VAL A 82 -4.00 -0.39 -13.41
CA VAL A 82 -3.55 -0.74 -12.05
C VAL A 82 -2.67 -1.99 -12.10
N SER A 83 -1.49 -1.91 -11.50
CA SER A 83 -0.56 -3.03 -11.40
C SER A 83 -0.01 -3.17 -9.97
N LEU A 84 0.25 -4.41 -9.56
CA LEU A 84 0.83 -4.69 -8.25
C LEU A 84 2.32 -4.32 -8.26
N ALA A 85 2.70 -3.39 -7.40
CA ALA A 85 4.09 -2.99 -7.18
C ALA A 85 4.74 -3.80 -6.05
N HIS A 86 4.11 -3.81 -4.87
CA HIS A 86 4.69 -4.38 -3.67
C HIS A 86 3.59 -4.81 -2.69
N VAL A 87 3.84 -5.86 -1.92
CA VAL A 87 3.01 -6.25 -0.79
C VAL A 87 3.83 -6.16 0.48
N MET A 88 3.31 -5.52 1.50
CA MET A 88 3.96 -5.43 2.81
C MET A 88 3.07 -6.06 3.88
N GLN A 89 3.61 -7.03 4.61
CA GLN A 89 3.00 -7.51 5.84
C GLN A 89 3.49 -6.63 7.01
N ASP A 90 2.60 -5.85 7.57
CA ASP A 90 2.89 -5.10 8.81
C ASP A 90 2.46 -5.95 10.01
N VAL A 91 3.44 -6.38 10.79
CA VAL A 91 3.23 -7.21 11.99
C VAL A 91 3.23 -6.39 13.27
N SER A 92 3.37 -5.07 13.17
CA SER A 92 3.18 -4.18 14.30
C SER A 92 1.69 -4.13 14.69
N GLY A 93 1.39 -4.06 15.99
CA GLY A 93 0.03 -3.93 16.47
C GLY A 93 -0.92 -5.07 16.06
N SER A 94 -2.08 -4.73 15.50
CA SER A 94 -3.14 -5.69 15.11
C SER A 94 -2.81 -6.54 13.88
N GLY A 95 -1.76 -6.19 13.16
CA GLY A 95 -1.37 -6.80 11.90
C GLY A 95 -2.17 -6.24 10.72
N ARG A 96 -1.45 -5.91 9.65
CA ARG A 96 -2.01 -5.36 8.41
C ARG A 96 -1.31 -5.98 7.20
N ILE A 97 -1.99 -6.00 6.08
CA ILE A 97 -1.40 -6.30 4.78
C ILE A 97 -1.64 -5.09 3.90
N ALA A 98 -0.58 -4.50 3.36
CA ALA A 98 -0.63 -3.35 2.49
C ALA A 98 -0.28 -3.74 1.05
N PHE A 99 -1.18 -3.46 0.11
CA PHE A 99 -0.97 -3.60 -1.31
C PHE A 99 -0.59 -2.25 -1.89
N PHE A 100 0.64 -2.13 -2.37
CA PHE A 100 1.13 -0.95 -3.08
C PHE A 100 0.91 -1.18 -4.58
N LEU A 101 0.16 -0.29 -5.20
CA LEU A 101 -0.27 -0.42 -6.59
C LEU A 101 0.28 0.77 -7.40
N THR A 102 0.90 0.49 -8.53
CA THR A 102 1.23 1.52 -9.52
C THR A 102 0.04 1.77 -10.45
N VAL A 103 -0.05 2.98 -10.94
CA VAL A 103 -1.08 3.40 -11.90
C VAL A 103 -0.39 4.01 -13.12
N SER A 104 -0.55 3.37 -14.29
CA SER A 104 0.10 3.80 -15.53
C SER A 104 -0.55 5.01 -16.21
N GLY A 105 -1.75 5.41 -15.79
CA GLY A 105 -2.44 6.58 -16.33
C GLY A 105 -3.73 6.89 -15.58
N TRP A 106 -4.07 8.17 -15.53
CA TRP A 106 -5.28 8.68 -14.89
C TRP A 106 -5.80 9.91 -15.60
N GLN A 107 -7.06 10.27 -15.35
CA GLN A 107 -7.69 11.50 -15.80
C GLN A 107 -7.91 12.44 -14.63
N GLY A 108 -7.84 13.74 -14.90
CA GLY A 108 -7.93 14.78 -13.87
C GLY A 108 -6.57 15.16 -13.31
N GLU A 109 -6.57 16.23 -12.54
CA GLU A 109 -5.39 16.70 -11.84
C GLU A 109 -5.67 16.79 -10.35
N TYR A 110 -4.66 16.46 -9.57
CA TYR A 110 -4.75 16.61 -8.13
C TYR A 110 -4.66 18.10 -7.75
N THR A 111 -5.70 18.58 -7.10
CA THR A 111 -5.82 20.00 -6.73
C THR A 111 -5.90 20.26 -5.22
N SER A 112 -5.85 19.21 -4.39
CA SER A 112 -5.96 19.37 -2.94
C SER A 112 -4.68 20.00 -2.36
N PRO A 113 -4.81 20.95 -1.40
CA PRO A 113 -3.66 21.67 -0.82
C PRO A 113 -2.76 20.78 0.06
N ASP A 114 -3.24 19.62 0.48
CA ASP A 114 -2.52 18.68 1.33
C ASP A 114 -1.59 17.72 0.57
N ALA A 115 -1.62 17.72 -0.78
CA ALA A 115 -0.73 16.88 -1.55
C ALA A 115 0.32 17.64 -2.33
N ARG A 116 1.44 16.97 -2.52
CA ARG A 116 2.62 17.49 -3.22
C ARG A 116 3.33 16.40 -3.98
N TRP A 117 3.99 16.81 -5.05
CA TRP A 117 4.86 15.95 -5.85
C TRP A 117 6.29 16.01 -5.31
N PHE A 118 6.80 14.84 -4.91
CA PHE A 118 8.18 14.67 -4.44
C PHE A 118 8.98 13.85 -5.42
N GLY A 119 10.25 14.17 -5.61
CA GLY A 119 11.16 13.28 -6.35
C GLY A 119 11.30 11.94 -5.64
N VAL A 120 11.23 10.82 -6.38
CA VAL A 120 11.35 9.47 -5.78
C VAL A 120 12.72 9.27 -5.10
N GLY A 121 13.77 9.98 -5.55
CA GLY A 121 15.07 10.01 -4.90
C GLY A 121 15.22 11.03 -3.75
N ASN A 122 14.20 11.85 -3.51
CA ASN A 122 14.22 12.91 -2.48
C ASN A 122 12.87 13.00 -1.77
N LEU A 123 12.52 11.92 -1.07
CA LEU A 123 11.28 11.84 -0.29
C LEU A 123 11.35 12.72 0.96
N PRO A 124 10.21 13.31 1.42
CA PRO A 124 10.18 14.18 2.58
C PRO A 124 10.63 13.44 3.85
N THR A 125 11.37 14.11 4.72
CA THR A 125 11.90 13.51 5.96
C THR A 125 10.80 13.05 6.92
N ASN A 126 9.65 13.74 6.91
CA ASN A 126 8.45 13.44 7.70
C ASN A 126 7.47 12.49 6.98
N MET A 127 7.94 11.61 6.11
CA MET A 127 7.11 10.56 5.53
C MET A 127 6.88 9.42 6.52
N LEU A 128 5.69 8.80 6.51
CA LEU A 128 5.43 7.58 7.29
C LEU A 128 6.48 6.51 6.99
N ASP A 129 7.10 5.96 8.04
CA ASP A 129 8.24 5.05 7.91
C ASP A 129 7.89 3.78 7.12
N ARG A 130 6.74 3.16 7.38
CA ARG A 130 6.29 1.98 6.62
C ARG A 130 6.18 2.25 5.11
N SER A 131 5.67 3.42 4.74
CA SER A 131 5.54 3.81 3.32
C SER A 131 6.91 4.07 2.70
N ARG A 132 7.82 4.70 3.44
CA ARG A 132 9.21 4.90 3.01
C ARG A 132 9.93 3.58 2.78
N VAL A 133 9.79 2.63 3.72
CA VAL A 133 10.39 1.28 3.61
C VAL A 133 9.83 0.55 2.39
N ALA A 134 8.51 0.59 2.17
CA ALA A 134 7.89 -0.05 1.01
C ALA A 134 8.36 0.53 -0.32
N LEU A 135 8.44 1.86 -0.43
CA LEU A 135 8.95 2.53 -1.65
C LEU A 135 10.41 2.17 -1.93
N ARG A 136 11.25 2.12 -0.90
CA ARG A 136 12.64 1.66 -1.05
C ARG A 136 12.70 0.22 -1.54
N ASN A 137 11.96 -0.69 -0.89
CA ASN A 137 11.92 -2.10 -1.26
C ASN A 137 11.41 -2.29 -2.69
N TYR A 138 10.39 -1.52 -3.09
CA TYR A 138 9.90 -1.52 -4.46
C TYR A 138 10.99 -1.05 -5.46
N ALA A 139 11.70 0.05 -5.14
CA ALA A 139 12.79 0.55 -5.97
C ALA A 139 13.95 -0.46 -6.10
N GLU A 140 14.17 -1.32 -5.08
CA GLU A 140 15.12 -2.41 -5.09
C GLU A 140 14.61 -3.68 -5.81
N GLY A 141 13.40 -3.63 -6.38
CA GLY A 141 12.75 -4.73 -7.09
C GLY A 141 12.15 -5.81 -6.19
N MET A 142 11.99 -5.54 -4.91
CA MET A 142 11.33 -6.48 -3.99
C MET A 142 9.82 -6.38 -4.15
N ARG A 143 9.16 -7.53 -4.31
CA ARG A 143 7.70 -7.59 -4.44
C ARG A 143 6.97 -7.82 -3.11
N PHE A 144 7.69 -8.27 -2.10
CA PHE A 144 7.14 -8.53 -0.78
C PHE A 144 8.13 -8.14 0.31
N SER A 145 7.62 -7.63 1.45
CA SER A 145 8.40 -7.39 2.65
C SER A 145 7.57 -7.54 3.92
N THR A 146 8.27 -7.59 5.06
CA THR A 146 7.67 -7.53 6.40
C THR A 146 8.10 -6.23 7.07
N TYR A 147 7.19 -5.57 7.78
CA TYR A 147 7.44 -4.37 8.56
C TYR A 147 6.98 -4.53 10.02
N PRO A 148 7.74 -4.13 11.02
CA PRO A 148 9.16 -3.80 10.90
C PRO A 148 9.98 -5.01 10.45
N ALA A 149 11.12 -4.75 9.81
CA ALA A 149 12.00 -5.83 9.37
C ALA A 149 12.53 -6.61 10.58
N PHE A 150 12.36 -7.93 10.57
CA PHE A 150 12.95 -8.79 11.61
C PHE A 150 14.40 -9.10 11.27
N GLY A 151 15.34 -8.41 11.98
CA GLY A 151 16.76 -8.70 11.94
C GLY A 151 17.51 -8.33 10.65
N PRO A 152 18.85 -8.47 10.64
CA PRO A 152 19.69 -8.15 9.49
C PRO A 152 19.57 -9.13 8.32
N ALA A 153 18.82 -10.21 8.50
CA ALA A 153 18.48 -11.20 7.49
C ALA A 153 16.97 -11.44 7.48
N GLY A 154 16.20 -10.43 7.11
CA GLY A 154 14.86 -10.70 6.59
C GLY A 154 15.01 -11.69 5.43
N PRO A 155 14.04 -12.65 5.23
CA PRO A 155 14.18 -13.66 4.20
C PRO A 155 14.53 -12.98 2.88
N ALA A 156 15.55 -13.51 2.18
CA ALA A 156 15.91 -13.10 0.84
C ALA A 156 14.75 -13.44 -0.10
N LEU A 157 13.75 -12.56 -0.15
CA LEU A 157 12.53 -12.75 -0.89
C LEU A 157 12.71 -12.25 -2.31
N LEU A 158 12.83 -13.26 -3.20
CA LEU A 158 12.57 -13.22 -4.64
C LEU A 158 12.81 -11.83 -5.30
N ARG A 159 14.06 -11.57 -5.63
CA ARG A 159 14.40 -10.53 -6.60
C ARG A 159 13.79 -10.93 -7.93
N ALA A 160 12.77 -10.20 -8.37
CA ALA A 160 12.29 -10.34 -9.74
C ALA A 160 13.31 -9.71 -10.67
N SER A 161 14.02 -10.56 -11.45
CA SER A 161 14.81 -10.11 -12.58
C SER A 161 13.89 -9.42 -13.59
N GLY A 162 14.16 -8.15 -13.92
CA GLY A 162 13.53 -7.48 -15.06
C GLY A 162 12.82 -6.14 -14.83
N TRP A 163 13.17 -5.36 -13.79
CA TRP A 163 12.47 -4.12 -13.48
C TRP A 163 13.33 -2.85 -13.53
N GLN A 164 14.40 -2.84 -14.35
CA GLN A 164 15.20 -1.62 -14.52
C GLN A 164 14.49 -0.52 -15.32
N ASP A 165 13.37 -0.81 -15.98
CA ASP A 165 12.68 0.13 -16.88
C ASP A 165 11.46 0.84 -16.29
N ALA A 166 11.05 0.55 -15.05
CA ALA A 166 9.84 1.10 -14.46
C ALA A 166 9.91 2.59 -14.10
N PHE A 167 11.09 3.19 -14.13
CA PHE A 167 11.31 4.61 -13.81
C PHE A 167 11.73 5.47 -15.01
N SER A 168 11.73 4.93 -16.22
CA SER A 168 12.21 5.60 -17.44
C SER A 168 11.09 6.00 -18.41
N ALA A 169 9.86 6.12 -17.95
CA ALA A 169 8.75 6.63 -18.78
C ALA A 169 8.13 7.88 -18.16
#